data_1bfa4aa2c44db3da4c172a39d391e8b8
#
_entry.id   1bfa4aa2c44db3da4c172a39d391e8b8
#
_cell.length_a   1.000
_cell.length_b   1.000
_cell.length_c   1.000
_cell.angle_alpha   90.00
_cell.angle_beta   90.00
_cell.angle_gamma   90.00
#
_symmetry.space_group_name_H-M   'P 1'
#
loop_
_entity.id
_entity.type
_entity.pdbx_description
1 polymer ?
#
loop_
_entity_poly.entity_id
_entity_poly.type
_entity_poly.pdbx_seq_one_letter_code
_entity_poly.pdbx_strand_id
1 'polypeptide(L)'
;QRCKDRLNSLAISVMNQWPGVKLRVTEGWDEDGHHSEESLHYEGRAVDITTSDRDRNKYGMLARLAVEAGFDWVYYESKAHIHCSVKSEHSAAAKTGGCFPGRALATLEDGAQTPLWALRPGQRVLAMDGAGRPTYSDFLAFLDKEPRALTTFHVIETQEPPRRLVLTPTHLLFVAENASAPTAHFRPIFASLVQPGHFVLVVAGGGSLQPAEVVRVWDRRDVGAYAPLTRHGTLVVDGVVASCFALVQEHQLAQLAFWPLRLYHSLLGWPGVQGDGVHWYSGLLYRLGRLLLPPDSFHPLGISQAES
;
A
#
# COMPACT_ATOMS: atom_id res chain seq x y z
N GLN A 1 20.98 4.23 -1.29
CA GLN A 1 21.50 4.03 -2.67
C GLN A 1 20.61 4.70 -3.71
N ARG A 2 19.28 4.55 -3.64
CA ARG A 2 18.31 5.11 -4.61
C ARG A 2 18.37 6.64 -4.72
N CYS A 3 18.49 7.36 -3.61
CA CYS A 3 18.63 8.82 -3.62
C CYS A 3 19.92 9.25 -4.38
N LYS A 4 21.03 8.54 -4.19
CA LYS A 4 22.28 8.77 -4.91
C LYS A 4 22.15 8.54 -6.41
N ASP A 5 21.44 7.50 -6.82
CA ASP A 5 21.23 7.20 -8.25
C ASP A 5 20.41 8.30 -8.94
N ARG A 6 19.35 8.82 -8.24
CA ARG A 6 18.55 9.95 -8.71
C ARG A 6 19.34 11.25 -8.78
N LEU A 7 20.21 11.51 -7.78
CA LEU A 7 21.12 12.66 -7.81
C LEU A 7 22.08 12.61 -9.00
N ASN A 8 22.62 11.46 -9.32
CA ASN A 8 23.52 11.31 -10.47
C ASN A 8 22.78 11.61 -11.79
N SER A 9 21.56 11.07 -11.97
CA SER A 9 20.74 11.37 -13.15
C SER A 9 20.40 12.86 -13.23
N LEU A 10 20.00 13.47 -12.11
CA LEU A 10 19.71 14.90 -12.04
C LEU A 10 20.94 15.77 -12.35
N ALA A 11 22.11 15.41 -11.86
CA ALA A 11 23.34 16.14 -12.13
C ALA A 11 23.66 16.18 -13.63
N ILE A 12 23.46 15.08 -14.34
CA ILE A 12 23.61 15.01 -15.80
C ILE A 12 22.57 15.91 -16.49
N SER A 13 21.30 15.85 -16.08
CA SER A 13 20.24 16.69 -16.64
C SER A 13 20.49 18.18 -16.43
N VAL A 14 21.00 18.58 -15.27
CA VAL A 14 21.37 19.97 -14.96
C VAL A 14 22.50 20.47 -15.87
N MET A 15 23.55 19.66 -16.06
CA MET A 15 24.66 20.02 -16.94
C MET A 15 24.24 20.13 -18.41
N ASN A 16 23.32 19.28 -18.84
CA ASN A 16 22.76 19.33 -20.20
C ASN A 16 21.86 20.54 -20.40
N GLN A 17 21.04 20.89 -19.40
CA GLN A 17 20.13 22.03 -19.46
C GLN A 17 20.85 23.37 -19.43
N TRP A 18 21.93 23.47 -18.63
CA TRP A 18 22.71 24.71 -18.46
C TRP A 18 24.21 24.42 -18.53
N PRO A 19 24.82 24.53 -19.70
CA PRO A 19 26.26 24.33 -19.87
C PRO A 19 27.08 25.18 -18.87
N GLY A 20 27.98 24.55 -18.11
CA GLY A 20 28.79 25.20 -17.11
C GLY A 20 28.14 25.33 -15.73
N VAL A 21 26.84 25.05 -15.56
CA VAL A 21 26.18 25.02 -14.24
C VAL A 21 26.18 23.58 -13.73
N LYS A 22 26.46 23.41 -12.43
CA LYS A 22 26.46 22.12 -11.76
C LYS A 22 25.31 22.04 -10.76
N LEU A 23 24.82 20.83 -10.53
CA LEU A 23 23.96 20.56 -9.38
C LEU A 23 24.75 20.75 -8.09
N ARG A 24 24.15 21.42 -7.12
CA ARG A 24 24.72 21.59 -5.77
C ARG A 24 23.75 21.00 -4.76
N VAL A 25 24.21 20.03 -3.97
CA VAL A 25 23.51 19.53 -2.80
C VAL A 25 23.90 20.46 -1.64
N THR A 26 22.90 21.05 -1.01
CA THR A 26 23.08 21.93 0.15
C THR A 26 22.97 21.16 1.45
N GLU A 27 22.13 20.12 1.45
CA GLU A 27 21.94 19.25 2.59
C GLU A 27 21.59 17.82 2.11
N GLY A 28 22.07 16.83 2.82
CA GLY A 28 21.87 15.42 2.53
C GLY A 28 21.47 14.64 3.77
N TRP A 29 22.20 13.56 4.11
CA TRP A 29 22.03 12.86 5.37
C TRP A 29 22.46 13.76 6.53
N ASP A 30 21.57 13.92 7.50
CA ASP A 30 21.79 14.75 8.68
C ASP A 30 21.79 13.84 9.93
N GLU A 31 22.80 14.01 10.79
CA GLU A 31 22.90 13.38 12.12
C GLU A 31 22.80 14.43 13.24
N ASP A 32 22.80 15.72 12.89
CA ASP A 32 23.01 16.83 13.84
C ASP A 32 21.69 17.41 14.39
N GLY A 33 20.53 16.90 13.99
CA GLY A 33 19.25 17.28 14.58
C GLY A 33 18.66 18.60 14.10
N HIS A 34 19.01 19.08 12.91
CA HIS A 34 18.51 20.34 12.35
C HIS A 34 17.13 20.25 11.70
N HIS A 35 16.58 19.03 11.52
CA HIS A 35 15.27 18.79 10.94
C HIS A 35 14.25 18.30 12.00
N SER A 36 12.98 18.24 11.62
CA SER A 36 11.95 17.61 12.45
C SER A 36 12.26 16.13 12.68
N GLU A 37 11.81 15.56 13.82
CA GLU A 37 12.09 14.16 14.21
C GLU A 37 11.71 13.11 13.15
N GLU A 38 10.79 13.44 12.24
CA GLU A 38 10.32 12.56 11.17
C GLU A 38 10.96 12.85 9.80
N SER A 39 12.01 13.68 9.75
CA SER A 39 12.62 14.09 8.50
C SER A 39 13.29 12.93 7.77
N LEU A 40 13.06 12.86 6.45
CA LEU A 40 13.67 11.87 5.57
C LEU A 40 15.19 12.08 5.39
N HIS A 41 15.73 13.22 5.82
CA HIS A 41 17.18 13.47 5.88
C HIS A 41 17.85 12.50 6.84
N TYR A 42 17.25 12.20 8.00
CA TYR A 42 17.78 11.21 8.96
C TYR A 42 17.81 9.78 8.43
N GLU A 43 16.97 9.49 7.42
CA GLU A 43 16.95 8.18 6.77
C GLU A 43 17.84 8.13 5.51
N GLY A 44 18.54 9.22 5.15
CA GLY A 44 19.30 9.33 3.91
C GLY A 44 18.45 9.26 2.64
N ARG A 45 17.17 9.61 2.73
CA ARG A 45 16.17 9.55 1.67
C ARG A 45 15.74 10.92 1.15
N ALA A 46 16.27 11.98 1.71
CA ALA A 46 16.04 13.35 1.28
C ALA A 46 17.35 14.09 1.01
N VAL A 47 17.27 15.06 0.12
CA VAL A 47 18.36 15.99 -0.20
C VAL A 47 17.77 17.35 -0.54
N ASP A 48 18.47 18.40 -0.13
CA ASP A 48 18.21 19.76 -0.56
C ASP A 48 19.19 20.17 -1.64
N ILE A 49 18.67 20.76 -2.69
CA ILE A 49 19.43 21.05 -3.90
C ILE A 49 19.29 22.50 -4.35
N THR A 50 20.32 22.97 -4.99
CA THR A 50 20.36 24.23 -5.75
C THR A 50 21.22 24.07 -7.01
N THR A 51 21.32 25.12 -7.81
CA THR A 51 22.33 25.23 -8.85
C THR A 51 23.62 25.86 -8.31
N SER A 52 24.76 25.54 -8.91
CA SER A 52 26.07 26.07 -8.49
C SER A 52 26.16 27.59 -8.56
N ASP A 53 25.46 28.25 -9.48
CA ASP A 53 25.34 29.69 -9.63
C ASP A 53 24.29 30.34 -8.71
N ARG A 54 23.50 29.53 -7.99
CA ARG A 54 22.43 29.96 -7.09
C ARG A 54 21.35 30.85 -7.74
N ASP A 55 21.18 30.75 -9.06
CA ASP A 55 20.20 31.52 -9.79
C ASP A 55 18.80 30.97 -9.53
N ARG A 56 17.99 31.72 -8.77
CA ARG A 56 16.63 31.34 -8.38
C ARG A 56 15.68 31.21 -9.57
N ASN A 57 15.95 31.87 -10.69
CA ASN A 57 15.13 31.75 -11.89
C ASN A 57 15.21 30.33 -12.50
N LYS A 58 16.23 29.56 -12.14
CA LYS A 58 16.41 28.17 -12.58
C LYS A 58 15.69 27.15 -11.70
N TYR A 59 15.22 27.53 -10.51
CA TYR A 59 14.71 26.58 -9.51
C TYR A 59 13.44 25.88 -9.96
N GLY A 60 12.53 26.55 -10.69
CA GLY A 60 11.35 25.90 -11.25
C GLY A 60 11.71 24.77 -12.24
N MET A 61 12.66 25.05 -13.14
CA MET A 61 13.16 24.03 -14.07
C MET A 61 13.98 22.95 -13.33
N LEU A 62 14.78 23.33 -12.31
CA LEU A 62 15.52 22.38 -11.50
C LEU A 62 14.58 21.40 -10.78
N ALA A 63 13.46 21.88 -10.24
CA ALA A 63 12.43 21.03 -9.62
C ALA A 63 11.84 20.05 -10.65
N ARG A 64 11.54 20.51 -11.86
CA ARG A 64 11.06 19.66 -12.94
C ARG A 64 12.09 18.59 -13.33
N LEU A 65 13.35 18.95 -13.49
CA LEU A 65 14.43 17.99 -13.76
C LEU A 65 14.60 16.97 -12.63
N ALA A 66 14.37 17.37 -11.38
CA ALA A 66 14.41 16.45 -10.25
C ALA A 66 13.26 15.41 -10.33
N VAL A 67 12.05 15.83 -10.71
CA VAL A 67 10.93 14.91 -10.97
C VAL A 67 11.28 13.96 -12.12
N GLU A 68 11.80 14.47 -13.24
CA GLU A 68 12.22 13.68 -14.40
C GLU A 68 13.36 12.69 -14.04
N ALA A 69 14.27 13.09 -13.14
CA ALA A 69 15.31 12.20 -12.61
C ALA A 69 14.75 11.10 -11.68
N GLY A 70 13.45 11.18 -11.33
CA GLY A 70 12.73 10.16 -10.60
C GLY A 70 12.76 10.31 -9.09
N PHE A 71 12.93 11.51 -8.55
CA PHE A 71 12.58 11.79 -7.17
C PHE A 71 11.07 11.64 -6.99
N ASP A 72 10.66 11.02 -5.88
CA ASP A 72 9.25 10.72 -5.62
C ASP A 72 8.51 11.92 -5.02
N TRP A 73 9.23 12.85 -4.39
CA TRP A 73 8.71 14.09 -3.83
C TRP A 73 9.69 15.23 -4.08
N VAL A 74 9.20 16.32 -4.66
CA VAL A 74 9.99 17.52 -4.95
C VAL A 74 9.16 18.73 -4.61
N TYR A 75 9.62 19.59 -3.73
CA TYR A 75 8.91 20.82 -3.43
C TYR A 75 9.86 21.99 -3.11
N TYR A 76 9.34 23.19 -3.28
CA TYR A 76 10.03 24.44 -3.06
C TYR A 76 9.96 24.79 -1.57
N GLU A 77 10.88 24.26 -0.75
CA GLU A 77 10.84 24.42 0.70
C GLU A 77 11.13 25.86 1.13
N SER A 78 12.08 26.50 0.46
CA SER A 78 12.44 27.87 0.76
C SER A 78 12.94 28.60 -0.48
N LYS A 79 13.15 29.93 -0.37
CA LYS A 79 13.80 30.70 -1.43
C LYS A 79 15.27 30.32 -1.66
N ALA A 80 15.83 29.38 -0.87
CA ALA A 80 17.23 29.02 -0.91
C ALA A 80 17.50 27.64 -1.53
N HIS A 81 16.55 26.70 -1.47
CA HIS A 81 16.73 25.35 -1.96
C HIS A 81 15.41 24.67 -2.33
N ILE A 82 15.53 23.59 -3.06
CA ILE A 82 14.46 22.66 -3.40
C ILE A 82 14.70 21.38 -2.62
N HIS A 83 13.70 20.95 -1.86
CA HIS A 83 13.70 19.67 -1.17
C HIS A 83 13.33 18.54 -2.14
N CYS A 84 14.11 17.46 -2.17
CA CYS A 84 13.87 16.28 -2.97
C CYS A 84 13.97 15.03 -2.12
N SER A 85 12.99 14.15 -2.17
CA SER A 85 13.06 12.90 -1.42
C SER A 85 12.64 11.70 -2.25
N VAL A 86 13.06 10.52 -1.80
CA VAL A 86 12.70 9.23 -2.39
C VAL A 86 11.91 8.41 -1.38
N LYS A 87 10.90 7.69 -1.86
CA LYS A 87 10.17 6.71 -1.05
C LYS A 87 11.13 5.63 -0.56
N SER A 88 10.87 5.08 0.62
CA SER A 88 11.62 3.93 1.12
C SER A 88 11.62 2.81 0.07
N GLU A 89 12.76 2.16 -0.13
CA GLU A 89 12.84 0.97 -0.98
C GLU A 89 11.94 -0.15 -0.44
N HIS A 90 11.67 -0.11 0.86
CA HIS A 90 10.79 -1.03 1.57
C HIS A 90 9.32 -0.58 1.64
N SER A 91 8.94 0.57 1.04
CA SER A 91 7.53 0.93 0.91
C SER A 91 6.87 0.22 -0.28
N ALA A 92 7.02 -1.09 -0.36
CA ALA A 92 6.29 -1.92 -1.32
C ALA A 92 4.77 -1.76 -1.15
N ALA A 93 4.30 -1.56 0.08
CA ALA A 93 2.92 -1.18 0.38
C ALA A 93 2.44 0.07 -0.38
N ALA A 94 3.34 0.98 -0.75
CA ALA A 94 3.02 2.15 -1.57
C ALA A 94 3.05 1.86 -3.08
N LYS A 95 3.61 0.71 -3.51
CA LYS A 95 3.74 0.37 -4.93
C LYS A 95 2.71 -0.64 -5.43
N THR A 96 2.12 -1.44 -4.56
CA THR A 96 1.41 -2.65 -5.00
C THR A 96 0.09 -2.91 -4.34
N GLY A 97 -0.36 -2.08 -3.45
CA GLY A 97 -1.65 -2.29 -2.85
C GLY A 97 -1.58 -2.61 -1.37
N GLY A 98 -2.73 -2.76 -0.74
CA GLY A 98 -2.89 -2.90 0.67
C GLY A 98 -2.28 -4.17 1.25
N CYS A 99 -1.68 -4.01 2.41
CA CYS A 99 -1.04 -5.06 3.17
C CYS A 99 -1.56 -5.13 4.59
N PHE A 100 -1.35 -6.30 5.20
CA PHE A 100 -1.51 -6.54 6.63
C PHE A 100 -0.14 -6.79 7.27
N PRO A 101 0.04 -6.56 8.57
CA PRO A 101 1.24 -7.01 9.27
C PRO A 101 1.31 -8.54 9.27
N GLY A 102 2.51 -9.09 9.18
CA GLY A 102 2.69 -10.54 9.06
C GLY A 102 2.10 -11.36 10.21
N ARG A 103 2.00 -10.77 11.40
CA ARG A 103 1.41 -11.40 12.59
C ARG A 103 -0.12 -11.40 12.66
N ALA A 104 -0.80 -10.65 11.76
CA ALA A 104 -2.26 -10.69 11.67
C ALA A 104 -2.73 -12.13 11.38
N LEU A 105 -3.87 -12.53 11.93
CA LEU A 105 -4.31 -13.92 11.95
C LEU A 105 -5.38 -14.19 10.90
N ALA A 106 -5.17 -15.22 10.09
CA ALA A 106 -6.20 -15.85 9.28
C ALA A 106 -6.74 -17.10 9.98
N THR A 107 -8.02 -17.44 9.76
CA THR A 107 -8.65 -18.66 10.27
C THR A 107 -8.66 -19.73 9.18
N LEU A 108 -8.07 -20.88 9.46
CA LEU A 108 -8.06 -22.05 8.58
C LEU A 108 -9.39 -22.83 8.66
N GLU A 109 -9.62 -23.73 7.70
CA GLU A 109 -10.85 -24.55 7.61
C GLU A 109 -11.04 -25.49 8.81
N ASP A 110 -9.95 -25.90 9.45
CA ASP A 110 -9.99 -26.70 10.69
C ASP A 110 -10.26 -25.86 11.95
N GLY A 111 -10.49 -24.54 11.79
CA GLY A 111 -10.69 -23.60 12.89
C GLY A 111 -9.41 -23.05 13.52
N ALA A 112 -8.23 -23.55 13.13
CA ALA A 112 -6.96 -23.03 13.65
C ALA A 112 -6.70 -21.61 13.13
N GLN A 113 -6.07 -20.80 13.99
CA GLN A 113 -5.59 -19.48 13.58
C GLN A 113 -4.12 -19.56 13.21
N THR A 114 -3.76 -18.94 12.09
CA THR A 114 -2.39 -18.90 11.59
C THR A 114 -1.99 -17.47 11.24
N PRO A 115 -0.77 -17.04 11.60
CA PRO A 115 -0.30 -15.71 11.17
C PRO A 115 -0.09 -15.69 9.64
N LEU A 116 -0.35 -14.53 9.04
CA LEU A 116 -0.28 -14.38 7.58
C LEU A 116 1.10 -14.77 7.03
N TRP A 117 2.19 -14.46 7.74
CA TRP A 117 3.53 -14.85 7.30
C TRP A 117 3.73 -16.35 7.15
N ALA A 118 2.91 -17.16 7.83
CA ALA A 118 2.98 -18.63 7.81
C ALA A 118 2.03 -19.28 6.79
N LEU A 119 1.15 -18.50 6.15
CA LEU A 119 0.23 -19.02 5.13
C LEU A 119 1.00 -19.63 3.97
N ARG A 120 0.47 -20.76 3.49
CA ARG A 120 1.01 -21.48 2.34
C ARG A 120 -0.07 -21.66 1.25
N PRO A 121 0.31 -21.51 -0.03
CA PRO A 121 -0.60 -21.78 -1.14
C PRO A 121 -1.28 -23.14 -0.99
N GLY A 122 -2.59 -23.19 -1.29
CA GLY A 122 -3.43 -24.37 -1.13
C GLY A 122 -4.13 -24.51 0.22
N GLN A 123 -3.72 -23.77 1.25
CA GLN A 123 -4.49 -23.73 2.50
C GLN A 123 -5.84 -23.03 2.27
N ARG A 124 -6.87 -23.52 2.94
CA ARG A 124 -8.21 -22.92 2.88
C ARG A 124 -8.41 -22.01 4.09
N VAL A 125 -8.71 -20.76 3.82
CA VAL A 125 -8.88 -19.71 4.81
C VAL A 125 -10.29 -19.15 4.78
N LEU A 126 -10.78 -18.70 5.94
CA LEU A 126 -12.08 -18.07 6.07
C LEU A 126 -12.13 -16.77 5.25
N ALA A 127 -13.17 -16.60 4.47
CA ALA A 127 -13.40 -15.52 3.54
C ALA A 127 -14.90 -15.21 3.45
N MET A 128 -15.26 -14.30 2.57
CA MET A 128 -16.64 -13.96 2.21
C MET A 128 -16.85 -14.25 0.71
N ASP A 129 -17.94 -14.90 0.35
CA ASP A 129 -18.33 -15.11 -1.04
C ASP A 129 -18.97 -13.86 -1.66
N GLY A 130 -19.23 -13.90 -2.99
CA GLY A 130 -19.88 -12.79 -3.70
C GLY A 130 -21.32 -12.50 -3.28
N ALA A 131 -21.96 -13.40 -2.51
CA ALA A 131 -23.28 -13.20 -1.92
C ALA A 131 -23.23 -12.65 -0.48
N GLY A 132 -22.04 -12.32 0.02
CA GLY A 132 -21.85 -11.80 1.37
C GLY A 132 -21.92 -12.87 2.47
N ARG A 133 -21.71 -14.15 2.14
CA ARG A 133 -21.77 -15.27 3.09
C ARG A 133 -20.36 -15.73 3.46
N PRO A 134 -20.14 -16.17 4.73
CA PRO A 134 -18.86 -16.76 5.12
C PRO A 134 -18.60 -18.04 4.33
N THR A 135 -17.37 -18.20 3.86
CA THR A 135 -16.93 -19.39 3.12
C THR A 135 -15.46 -19.64 3.35
N TYR A 136 -14.98 -20.84 3.06
CA TYR A 136 -13.55 -21.12 3.01
C TYR A 136 -13.03 -21.03 1.58
N SER A 137 -11.96 -20.32 1.39
CA SER A 137 -11.36 -19.98 0.10
C SER A 137 -9.91 -20.42 0.04
N ASP A 138 -9.47 -20.96 -1.09
CA ASP A 138 -8.08 -21.31 -1.27
C ASP A 138 -7.21 -20.06 -1.23
N PHE A 139 -6.20 -20.06 -0.37
CA PHE A 139 -5.11 -19.07 -0.43
C PHE A 139 -4.23 -19.39 -1.64
N LEU A 140 -4.10 -18.43 -2.55
CA LEU A 140 -3.43 -18.64 -3.82
C LEU A 140 -1.95 -18.24 -3.76
N ALA A 141 -1.67 -17.04 -3.32
CA ALA A 141 -0.33 -16.47 -3.27
C ALA A 141 -0.34 -15.16 -2.45
N PHE A 142 0.84 -14.61 -2.18
CA PHE A 142 0.95 -13.21 -1.80
C PHE A 142 1.11 -12.35 -3.07
N LEU A 143 0.30 -11.30 -3.20
CA LEU A 143 0.47 -10.27 -4.23
C LEU A 143 1.71 -9.40 -3.92
N ASP A 144 2.00 -9.27 -2.63
CA ASP A 144 3.20 -8.64 -2.08
C ASP A 144 3.58 -9.31 -0.76
N LYS A 145 4.88 -9.46 -0.52
CA LYS A 145 5.43 -10.09 0.68
C LYS A 145 6.76 -9.46 1.05
N GLU A 146 6.73 -8.59 2.04
CA GLU A 146 7.91 -7.88 2.55
C GLU A 146 8.09 -8.12 4.06
N PRO A 147 8.76 -9.20 4.46
CA PRO A 147 8.85 -9.63 5.86
C PRO A 147 9.53 -8.62 6.79
N ARG A 148 10.41 -7.78 6.24
CA ARG A 148 11.24 -6.85 7.02
C ARG A 148 10.84 -5.39 6.85
N ALA A 149 9.81 -5.09 6.04
CA ALA A 149 9.35 -3.72 5.84
C ALA A 149 8.81 -3.14 7.14
N LEU A 150 9.27 -1.97 7.54
CA LEU A 150 8.64 -1.17 8.58
C LEU A 150 7.57 -0.29 7.91
N THR A 151 6.32 -0.53 8.22
CA THR A 151 5.18 0.07 7.53
C THR A 151 4.24 0.72 8.54
N THR A 152 3.65 1.86 8.17
CA THR A 152 2.56 2.48 8.93
C THR A 152 1.25 1.84 8.52
N PHE A 153 0.51 1.35 9.51
CA PHE A 153 -0.80 0.72 9.37
C PHE A 153 -1.87 1.53 10.09
N HIS A 154 -3.06 1.54 9.55
CA HIS A 154 -4.28 1.92 10.28
C HIS A 154 -4.71 0.76 11.17
N VAL A 155 -5.06 1.08 12.39
CA VAL A 155 -5.68 0.16 13.35
C VAL A 155 -7.14 0.57 13.50
N ILE A 156 -8.04 -0.36 13.16
CA ILE A 156 -9.48 -0.18 13.24
C ILE A 156 -10.02 -1.06 14.36
N GLU A 157 -10.65 -0.47 15.34
CA GLU A 157 -11.20 -1.15 16.52
C GLU A 157 -12.73 -1.09 16.50
N THR A 158 -13.36 -2.25 16.73
CA THR A 158 -14.83 -2.36 16.83
C THR A 158 -15.26 -2.64 18.26
N GLN A 159 -16.56 -2.38 18.57
CA GLN A 159 -17.11 -2.52 19.91
C GLN A 159 -17.73 -3.91 20.12
N GLU A 160 -18.69 -4.31 19.33
CA GLU A 160 -19.46 -5.55 19.49
C GLU A 160 -19.60 -6.32 18.17
N PRO A 161 -18.87 -7.43 18.04
CA PRO A 161 -17.84 -7.94 18.95
C PRO A 161 -16.56 -7.11 18.88
N PRO A 162 -15.79 -7.03 19.98
CA PRO A 162 -14.53 -6.30 19.97
C PRO A 162 -13.53 -7.00 19.05
N ARG A 163 -13.07 -6.29 18.01
CA ARG A 163 -12.06 -6.74 17.07
C ARG A 163 -11.06 -5.62 16.84
N ARG A 164 -9.86 -5.99 16.45
CA ARG A 164 -8.82 -5.02 16.09
C ARG A 164 -8.16 -5.47 14.80
N LEU A 165 -8.52 -4.83 13.71
CA LEU A 165 -7.93 -5.04 12.39
C LEU A 165 -6.78 -4.05 12.18
N VAL A 166 -5.68 -4.54 11.62
CA VAL A 166 -4.49 -3.75 11.29
C VAL A 166 -4.20 -3.92 9.79
N LEU A 167 -4.24 -2.83 9.03
CA LEU A 167 -4.04 -2.86 7.58
C LEU A 167 -3.47 -1.53 7.08
N THR A 168 -2.92 -1.50 5.86
CA THR A 168 -2.43 -0.25 5.27
C THR A 168 -3.58 0.71 4.92
N PRO A 169 -3.35 2.04 4.89
CA PRO A 169 -4.36 3.04 4.54
C PRO A 169 -5.03 2.81 3.18
N THR A 170 -4.28 2.25 2.24
CA THR A 170 -4.71 1.99 0.85
C THR A 170 -5.52 0.70 0.68
N HIS A 171 -5.65 -0.10 1.73
CA HIS A 171 -6.37 -1.37 1.68
C HIS A 171 -7.88 -1.17 1.61
N LEU A 172 -8.57 -1.99 0.84
CA LEU A 172 -10.04 -1.94 0.76
C LEU A 172 -10.69 -2.74 1.90
N LEU A 173 -11.63 -2.12 2.57
CA LEU A 173 -12.43 -2.69 3.63
C LEU A 173 -13.91 -2.54 3.31
N PHE A 174 -14.73 -3.55 3.59
CA PHE A 174 -16.18 -3.52 3.37
C PHE A 174 -16.86 -2.75 4.50
N VAL A 175 -17.50 -1.64 4.16
CA VAL A 175 -18.05 -0.67 5.11
C VAL A 175 -19.50 -0.31 4.77
N ALA A 176 -20.32 -0.11 5.79
CA ALA A 176 -21.65 0.46 5.72
C ALA A 176 -21.81 1.60 6.74
N GLU A 177 -22.79 2.48 6.50
CA GLU A 177 -23.08 3.62 7.38
C GLU A 177 -24.05 3.28 8.51
N ASN A 178 -24.69 2.11 8.48
CA ASN A 178 -25.62 1.66 9.52
C ASN A 178 -25.58 0.16 9.75
N ALA A 179 -25.95 -0.25 10.97
CA ALA A 179 -25.96 -1.64 11.43
C ALA A 179 -26.99 -2.52 10.69
N SER A 180 -28.05 -1.92 10.16
CA SER A 180 -29.16 -2.65 9.51
C SER A 180 -28.89 -2.95 8.04
N ALA A 181 -27.74 -2.50 7.50
CA ALA A 181 -27.38 -2.76 6.12
C ALA A 181 -27.19 -4.27 5.88
N PRO A 182 -27.88 -4.88 4.89
CA PRO A 182 -27.56 -6.24 4.46
C PRO A 182 -26.09 -6.36 4.07
N THR A 183 -25.47 -7.52 4.28
CA THR A 183 -24.06 -7.75 3.96
C THR A 183 -23.70 -7.38 2.51
N ALA A 184 -24.63 -7.58 1.58
CA ALA A 184 -24.48 -7.21 0.17
C ALA A 184 -24.39 -5.69 -0.08
N HIS A 185 -24.77 -4.85 0.89
CA HIS A 185 -24.72 -3.40 0.79
C HIS A 185 -23.44 -2.79 1.39
N PHE A 186 -22.60 -3.61 1.98
CA PHE A 186 -21.28 -3.17 2.42
C PHE A 186 -20.41 -2.86 1.20
N ARG A 187 -19.93 -1.64 1.10
CA ARG A 187 -19.13 -1.16 -0.04
C ARG A 187 -17.65 -1.19 0.29
N PRO A 188 -16.80 -1.58 -0.66
CA PRO A 188 -15.36 -1.48 -0.47
C PRO A 188 -14.93 0.00 -0.50
N ILE A 189 -14.36 0.48 0.60
CA ILE A 189 -13.72 1.79 0.67
C ILE A 189 -12.29 1.64 1.18
N PHE A 190 -11.44 2.62 0.93
CA PHE A 190 -10.09 2.62 1.47
C PHE A 190 -10.11 2.73 3.01
N ALA A 191 -9.22 1.99 3.67
CA ALA A 191 -9.10 2.01 5.12
C ALA A 191 -8.84 3.42 5.67
N SER A 192 -8.14 4.27 4.91
CA SER A 192 -7.94 5.69 5.24
C SER A 192 -9.22 6.53 5.32
N LEU A 193 -10.32 6.05 4.77
CA LEU A 193 -11.64 6.71 4.78
C LEU A 193 -12.56 6.16 5.88
N VAL A 194 -12.12 5.13 6.60
CA VAL A 194 -12.91 4.54 7.70
C VAL A 194 -12.87 5.46 8.91
N GLN A 195 -14.02 5.70 9.50
CA GLN A 195 -14.20 6.58 10.65
C GLN A 195 -15.01 5.92 11.75
N PRO A 196 -14.88 6.34 13.00
CA PRO A 196 -15.81 5.96 14.06
C PRO A 196 -17.26 6.23 13.66
N GLY A 197 -18.15 5.28 13.98
CA GLY A 197 -19.56 5.28 13.55
C GLY A 197 -19.83 4.52 12.24
N HIS A 198 -18.81 4.18 11.46
CA HIS A 198 -18.94 3.24 10.36
C HIS A 198 -19.10 1.80 10.88
N PHE A 199 -19.66 0.92 10.06
CA PHE A 199 -19.82 -0.50 10.35
C PHE A 199 -18.98 -1.35 9.42
N VAL A 200 -18.28 -2.34 9.97
CA VAL A 200 -17.48 -3.34 9.24
C VAL A 200 -18.06 -4.73 9.47
N LEU A 201 -17.80 -5.67 8.58
CA LEU A 201 -18.24 -7.05 8.72
C LEU A 201 -17.25 -7.83 9.58
N VAL A 202 -17.74 -8.44 10.65
CA VAL A 202 -16.96 -9.27 11.56
C VAL A 202 -17.56 -10.67 11.68
N VAL A 203 -16.71 -11.63 12.03
CA VAL A 203 -17.14 -13.01 12.33
C VAL A 203 -17.68 -13.06 13.76
N ALA A 204 -18.97 -13.44 13.86
CA ALA A 204 -19.66 -13.67 15.11
C ALA A 204 -19.47 -15.10 15.64
N GLY A 205 -19.98 -15.36 16.84
CA GLY A 205 -20.13 -16.70 17.36
C GLY A 205 -20.95 -17.58 16.40
N GLY A 206 -20.46 -18.79 16.12
CA GLY A 206 -21.09 -19.68 15.13
C GLY A 206 -20.67 -19.47 13.68
N GLY A 207 -19.71 -18.55 13.40
CA GLY A 207 -19.13 -18.38 12.06
C GLY A 207 -19.93 -17.49 11.11
N SER A 208 -21.05 -16.89 11.54
CA SER A 208 -21.81 -15.93 10.74
C SER A 208 -21.11 -14.58 10.65
N LEU A 209 -21.42 -13.81 9.59
CA LEU A 209 -20.99 -12.43 9.46
C LEU A 209 -22.02 -11.48 10.05
N GLN A 210 -21.58 -10.49 10.80
CA GLN A 210 -22.44 -9.44 11.35
C GLN A 210 -21.76 -8.06 11.26
N PRO A 211 -22.53 -6.99 11.17
CA PRO A 211 -22.02 -5.64 11.32
C PRO A 211 -21.45 -5.41 12.72
N ALA A 212 -20.33 -4.70 12.80
CA ALA A 212 -19.76 -4.21 14.06
C ALA A 212 -19.35 -2.75 13.88
N GLU A 213 -19.73 -1.90 14.85
CA GLU A 213 -19.44 -0.48 14.82
C GLU A 213 -17.95 -0.23 15.06
N VAL A 214 -17.36 0.61 14.23
CA VAL A 214 -16.01 1.13 14.41
C VAL A 214 -16.05 2.22 15.46
N VAL A 215 -15.32 2.02 16.55
CA VAL A 215 -15.29 3.00 17.68
C VAL A 215 -14.00 3.80 17.71
N ARG A 216 -12.93 3.30 17.10
CA ARG A 216 -11.64 3.96 17.12
C ARG A 216 -10.81 3.62 15.88
N VAL A 217 -10.08 4.63 15.36
CA VAL A 217 -9.08 4.48 14.30
C VAL A 217 -7.84 5.27 14.69
N TRP A 218 -6.65 4.65 14.52
CA TRP A 218 -5.36 5.31 14.75
C TRP A 218 -4.26 4.64 13.94
N ASP A 219 -3.11 5.28 13.86
CA ASP A 219 -1.94 4.75 13.14
C ASP A 219 -0.97 4.05 14.07
N ARG A 220 -0.32 3.01 13.55
CA ARG A 220 0.74 2.27 14.22
C ARG A 220 1.80 1.82 13.22
N ARG A 221 3.07 1.91 13.60
CA ARG A 221 4.15 1.24 12.86
C ARG A 221 4.26 -0.22 13.27
N ASP A 222 4.46 -1.09 12.29
CA ASP A 222 4.63 -2.52 12.48
C ASP A 222 5.56 -3.12 11.42
N VAL A 223 6.11 -4.31 11.69
CA VAL A 223 7.04 -5.00 10.80
C VAL A 223 6.31 -6.04 9.96
N GLY A 224 6.73 -6.11 8.70
CA GLY A 224 6.18 -7.03 7.70
C GLY A 224 4.96 -6.44 6.99
N ALA A 225 4.92 -6.62 5.68
CA ALA A 225 3.80 -6.23 4.83
C ALA A 225 3.42 -7.43 3.96
N TYR A 226 2.19 -7.90 4.09
CA TYR A 226 1.69 -9.09 3.42
C TYR A 226 0.35 -8.82 2.75
N ALA A 227 0.26 -9.06 1.44
CA ALA A 227 -0.95 -8.91 0.64
C ALA A 227 -1.44 -10.29 0.15
N PRO A 228 -2.20 -11.03 0.97
CA PRO A 228 -2.69 -12.35 0.59
C PRO A 228 -3.76 -12.27 -0.50
N LEU A 229 -3.71 -13.17 -1.47
CA LEU A 229 -4.75 -13.38 -2.48
C LEU A 229 -5.45 -14.71 -2.25
N THR A 230 -6.78 -14.67 -2.19
CA THR A 230 -7.63 -15.86 -2.16
C THR A 230 -8.41 -16.02 -3.45
N ARG A 231 -9.00 -17.21 -3.67
CA ARG A 231 -9.86 -17.47 -4.83
C ARG A 231 -11.08 -16.53 -4.87
N HIS A 232 -11.68 -16.19 -3.73
CA HIS A 232 -12.83 -15.30 -3.65
C HIS A 232 -12.46 -13.81 -3.64
N GLY A 233 -11.17 -13.46 -3.49
CA GLY A 233 -10.70 -12.07 -3.45
C GLY A 233 -11.02 -11.34 -2.14
N THR A 234 -11.43 -12.07 -1.12
CA THR A 234 -11.70 -11.61 0.24
C THR A 234 -11.00 -12.50 1.25
N LEU A 235 -10.75 -11.98 2.45
CA LEU A 235 -10.12 -12.72 3.54
C LEU A 235 -10.65 -12.20 4.87
N VAL A 236 -10.82 -13.10 5.84
CA VAL A 236 -11.05 -12.71 7.23
C VAL A 236 -9.71 -12.64 7.95
N VAL A 237 -9.37 -11.44 8.42
CA VAL A 237 -8.15 -11.16 9.16
C VAL A 237 -8.50 -10.63 10.54
N ASP A 238 -7.97 -11.23 11.60
CA ASP A 238 -8.28 -10.89 13.01
C ASP A 238 -9.80 -10.83 13.29
N GLY A 239 -10.57 -11.68 12.57
CA GLY A 239 -12.02 -11.77 12.68
C GLY A 239 -12.81 -10.71 11.90
N VAL A 240 -12.17 -9.87 11.08
CA VAL A 240 -12.80 -8.85 10.24
C VAL A 240 -12.66 -9.20 8.77
N VAL A 241 -13.73 -9.03 7.98
CA VAL A 241 -13.71 -9.26 6.53
C VAL A 241 -13.03 -8.10 5.82
N ALA A 242 -12.01 -8.40 5.03
CA ALA A 242 -11.31 -7.45 4.19
C ALA A 242 -11.23 -7.93 2.73
N SER A 243 -11.01 -7.02 1.81
CA SER A 243 -10.67 -7.35 0.42
C SER A 243 -9.22 -7.87 0.34
N CYS A 244 -8.89 -8.70 -0.63
CA CYS A 244 -7.51 -9.01 -0.98
C CYS A 244 -6.88 -7.91 -1.85
N PHE A 245 -7.63 -6.88 -2.21
CA PHE A 245 -7.22 -5.85 -3.15
C PHE A 245 -7.07 -4.49 -2.47
N ALA A 246 -6.34 -3.60 -3.15
CA ALA A 246 -6.07 -2.25 -2.71
C ALA A 246 -5.69 -1.38 -3.92
N LEU A 247 -5.53 -0.08 -3.72
CA LEU A 247 -5.19 0.95 -4.70
C LEU A 247 -6.29 1.28 -5.72
N VAL A 248 -7.13 0.33 -6.10
CA VAL A 248 -8.25 0.54 -7.03
C VAL A 248 -9.55 0.34 -6.26
N GLN A 249 -10.39 1.35 -6.21
CA GLN A 249 -11.63 1.34 -5.43
C GLN A 249 -12.65 0.30 -5.94
N GLU A 250 -12.55 -0.10 -7.20
CA GLU A 250 -13.44 -1.07 -7.85
C GLU A 250 -13.04 -2.52 -7.53
N HIS A 251 -13.53 -3.06 -6.41
CA HIS A 251 -13.25 -4.44 -5.99
C HIS A 251 -13.60 -5.48 -7.09
N GLN A 252 -14.71 -5.30 -7.80
CA GLN A 252 -15.14 -6.22 -8.86
C GLN A 252 -14.18 -6.18 -10.06
N LEU A 253 -13.71 -5.00 -10.44
CA LEU A 253 -12.73 -4.85 -11.52
C LEU A 253 -11.40 -5.50 -11.13
N ALA A 254 -10.94 -5.32 -9.89
CA ALA A 254 -9.75 -5.99 -9.39
C ALA A 254 -9.95 -7.52 -9.37
N GLN A 255 -11.11 -8.00 -8.96
CA GLN A 255 -11.47 -9.43 -9.04
C GLN A 255 -11.37 -9.98 -10.47
N LEU A 256 -11.88 -9.25 -11.46
CA LEU A 256 -11.84 -9.65 -12.86
C LEU A 256 -10.39 -9.64 -13.39
N ALA A 257 -9.62 -8.61 -13.06
CA ALA A 257 -8.22 -8.48 -13.47
C ALA A 257 -7.34 -9.64 -12.94
N PHE A 258 -7.62 -10.15 -11.75
CA PHE A 258 -6.91 -11.30 -11.17
C PHE A 258 -7.49 -12.67 -11.58
N TRP A 259 -8.56 -12.73 -12.41
CA TRP A 259 -9.13 -13.98 -12.88
C TRP A 259 -8.15 -14.88 -13.65
N PRO A 260 -7.27 -14.37 -14.56
CA PRO A 260 -6.30 -15.22 -15.25
C PRO A 260 -5.30 -15.88 -14.28
N LEU A 261 -4.85 -15.16 -13.24
CA LEU A 261 -3.96 -15.75 -12.23
C LEU A 261 -4.65 -16.86 -11.43
N ARG A 262 -5.93 -16.67 -11.09
CA ARG A 262 -6.75 -17.70 -10.41
C ARG A 262 -6.97 -18.93 -11.28
N LEU A 263 -7.21 -18.73 -12.58
CA LEU A 263 -7.32 -19.83 -13.55
C LEU A 263 -6.00 -20.59 -13.69
N TYR A 264 -4.89 -19.88 -13.81
CA TYR A 264 -3.55 -20.47 -13.86
C TYR A 264 -3.30 -21.40 -12.67
N HIS A 265 -3.54 -20.92 -11.45
CA HIS A 265 -3.41 -21.74 -10.24
C HIS A 265 -4.37 -22.93 -10.19
N SER A 266 -5.56 -22.79 -10.78
CA SER A 266 -6.53 -23.90 -10.85
C SER A 266 -6.11 -25.01 -11.80
N LEU A 267 -5.40 -24.70 -12.89
CA LEU A 267 -5.03 -25.64 -13.94
C LEU A 267 -3.67 -26.30 -13.72
N LEU A 268 -2.69 -25.53 -13.20
CA LEU A 268 -1.29 -25.96 -13.11
C LEU A 268 -0.84 -26.34 -11.70
N GLY A 269 -1.74 -26.19 -10.71
CA GLY A 269 -1.43 -26.46 -9.30
C GLY A 269 -0.60 -25.33 -8.67
N TRP A 270 -0.04 -25.61 -7.50
CA TRP A 270 0.68 -24.63 -6.70
C TRP A 270 2.15 -24.58 -7.15
N PRO A 271 2.65 -23.47 -7.71
CA PRO A 271 4.10 -23.31 -7.90
C PRO A 271 4.75 -23.22 -6.51
N GLY A 272 5.97 -23.71 -6.40
CA GLY A 272 6.73 -23.79 -5.15
C GLY A 272 6.79 -22.48 -4.34
N VAL A 273 7.56 -22.46 -3.27
CA VAL A 273 7.66 -21.36 -2.30
C VAL A 273 7.88 -20.02 -3.02
N GLN A 274 6.94 -19.09 -2.80
CA GLN A 274 7.04 -17.73 -3.34
C GLN A 274 8.19 -16.99 -2.64
N GLY A 275 9.06 -16.33 -3.42
CA GLY A 275 10.08 -15.40 -2.92
C GLY A 275 9.47 -14.14 -2.30
N ASP A 276 10.31 -13.37 -1.61
CA ASP A 276 9.93 -12.06 -1.08
C ASP A 276 9.77 -11.03 -2.21
N GLY A 277 8.89 -10.05 -1.99
CA GLY A 277 8.61 -8.96 -2.93
C GLY A 277 7.28 -9.07 -3.66
N VAL A 278 7.10 -8.16 -4.63
CA VAL A 278 5.87 -8.03 -5.42
C VAL A 278 5.76 -9.17 -6.43
N HIS A 279 4.60 -9.82 -6.44
CA HIS A 279 4.29 -10.82 -7.46
C HIS A 279 4.31 -10.17 -8.86
N TRP A 280 4.99 -10.78 -9.81
CA TRP A 280 5.16 -10.25 -11.17
C TRP A 280 3.84 -9.84 -11.84
N TYR A 281 2.78 -10.61 -11.61
CA TYR A 281 1.45 -10.35 -12.17
C TYR A 281 0.82 -9.08 -11.59
N SER A 282 0.98 -8.84 -10.30
CA SER A 282 0.54 -7.59 -9.65
C SER A 282 1.25 -6.38 -10.24
N GLY A 283 2.55 -6.49 -10.47
CA GLY A 283 3.34 -5.44 -11.14
C GLY A 283 2.88 -5.17 -12.57
N LEU A 284 2.53 -6.21 -13.33
CA LEU A 284 1.98 -6.07 -14.68
C LEU A 284 0.62 -5.37 -14.65
N LEU A 285 -0.31 -5.82 -13.80
CA LEU A 285 -1.65 -5.23 -13.68
C LEU A 285 -1.60 -3.76 -13.24
N TYR A 286 -0.71 -3.42 -12.31
CA TYR A 286 -0.52 -2.03 -11.89
C TYR A 286 -0.10 -1.13 -13.06
N ARG A 287 0.85 -1.58 -13.89
CA ARG A 287 1.29 -0.84 -15.09
C ARG A 287 0.16 -0.69 -16.11
N LEU A 288 -0.60 -1.74 -16.37
CA LEU A 288 -1.74 -1.71 -17.28
C LEU A 288 -2.87 -0.83 -16.72
N GLY A 289 -3.17 -0.94 -15.43
CA GLY A 289 -4.18 -0.12 -14.77
C GLY A 289 -3.89 1.38 -14.92
N ARG A 290 -2.65 1.78 -14.72
CA ARG A 290 -2.23 3.19 -14.91
C ARG A 290 -2.39 3.72 -16.34
N LEU A 291 -2.36 2.84 -17.33
CA LEU A 291 -2.55 3.21 -18.73
C LEU A 291 -4.04 3.27 -19.14
N LEU A 292 -4.89 2.49 -18.47
CA LEU A 292 -6.26 2.25 -18.92
C LEU A 292 -7.32 2.89 -18.02
N LEU A 293 -7.00 3.17 -16.75
CA LEU A 293 -7.96 3.69 -15.79
C LEU A 293 -7.71 5.18 -15.50
N PRO A 294 -8.77 5.95 -15.25
CA PRO A 294 -8.63 7.34 -14.84
C PRO A 294 -7.90 7.46 -13.50
N PRO A 295 -7.15 8.55 -13.27
CA PRO A 295 -6.37 8.77 -12.04
C PRO A 295 -7.20 8.65 -10.76
N ASP A 296 -8.46 9.07 -10.79
CA ASP A 296 -9.39 9.05 -9.66
C ASP A 296 -9.77 7.63 -9.20
N SER A 297 -9.49 6.61 -10.02
CA SER A 297 -9.70 5.21 -9.65
C SER A 297 -8.65 4.66 -8.68
N PHE A 298 -7.57 5.42 -8.45
CA PHE A 298 -6.47 5.01 -7.58
C PHE A 298 -6.47 5.80 -6.27
N HIS A 299 -5.98 5.16 -5.21
CA HIS A 299 -5.78 5.87 -3.95
C HIS A 299 -4.70 6.95 -4.09
N PRO A 300 -4.90 8.19 -3.57
CA PRO A 300 -3.94 9.28 -3.70
C PRO A 300 -2.52 8.95 -3.22
N LEU A 301 -2.38 8.13 -2.16
CA LEU A 301 -1.08 7.66 -1.66
C LEU A 301 -0.43 6.59 -2.55
N GLY A 302 -1.19 5.98 -3.48
CA GLY A 302 -0.71 4.99 -4.44
C GLY A 302 -0.30 5.59 -5.77
N ILE A 303 -0.67 6.84 -6.05
CA ILE A 303 -0.28 7.58 -7.25
C ILE A 303 1.03 8.29 -6.92
N SER A 304 2.15 7.88 -7.54
CA SER A 304 3.26 8.82 -7.66
C SER A 304 2.75 9.99 -8.48
N GLN A 305 2.61 11.17 -7.88
CA GLN A 305 2.35 12.40 -8.62
C GLN A 305 3.52 12.64 -9.60
N ALA A 306 3.37 12.08 -10.78
CA ALA A 306 4.14 12.43 -11.95
C ALA A 306 3.10 12.59 -13.05
N GLU A 307 2.42 13.76 -13.01
CA GLU A 307 1.81 14.40 -14.18
C GLU A 307 0.91 15.54 -13.69
N SER A 308 1.44 16.69 -13.61
CA SER A 308 0.77 17.96 -13.95
C SER A 308 1.82 18.99 -14.32
#